data_cd3093b6c8f40f8a399460b926df7a9a
#
_entry.id   cd3093b6c8f40f8a399460b926df7a9a
#
_cell.length_a   1.000
_cell.length_b   1.000
_cell.length_c   1.000
_cell.angle_alpha   90.00
_cell.angle_beta   90.00
_cell.angle_gamma   90.00
#
_symmetry.space_group_name_H-M   'P 1'
#
loop_
_entity.id
_entity.type
_entity.pdbx_description
1 polymer ?
#
loop_
_entity_poly.entity_id
_entity_poly.type
_entity_poly.pdbx_seq_one_letter_code
_entity_poly.pdbx_strand_id
1 'polypeptide(L)'
;MNKLTHVSLFSDIDQLAVGDMFYIHVLGDTLAYKVDAIHTVLPTDTRLLQIEEGKDYVTLVTCTPFGINTHRLLVRGHRIPYTPEQATAAAVEKPAASSWTQHYLTGLGISLSVVAVAGGGYFLMRRKRHA
;
A
#
# COMPACT_ATOMS: atom_id res chain seq x y z
N MET A 1 -17.24 -21.33 18.01
CA MET A 1 -16.93 -19.90 17.79
C MET A 1 -16.19 -19.82 16.45
N ASN A 2 -16.91 -19.48 15.36
CA ASN A 2 -16.33 -19.37 14.03
C ASN A 2 -15.50 -18.09 13.94
N LYS A 3 -14.19 -18.26 13.89
CA LYS A 3 -13.26 -17.21 13.54
C LYS A 3 -13.44 -16.94 12.04
N LEU A 4 -14.29 -15.99 11.70
CA LEU A 4 -14.37 -15.44 10.35
C LEU A 4 -13.02 -14.78 10.07
N THR A 5 -12.16 -15.51 9.36
CA THR A 5 -10.94 -14.95 8.79
C THR A 5 -11.37 -13.89 7.79
N HIS A 6 -11.15 -12.63 8.13
CA HIS A 6 -11.32 -11.52 7.21
C HIS A 6 -10.24 -11.66 6.13
N VAL A 7 -10.57 -12.36 5.06
CA VAL A 7 -9.70 -12.40 3.88
C VAL A 7 -9.91 -11.08 3.15
N SER A 8 -8.96 -10.18 3.27
CA SER A 8 -8.94 -8.94 2.49
C SER A 8 -8.62 -9.30 1.03
N LEU A 9 -9.67 -9.43 0.23
CA LEU A 9 -9.55 -9.64 -1.20
C LEU A 9 -9.42 -8.28 -1.87
N PHE A 10 -8.33 -8.04 -2.60
CA PHE A 10 -8.10 -6.82 -3.38
C PHE A 10 -8.09 -5.50 -2.59
N SER A 11 -8.00 -5.53 -1.26
CA SER A 11 -8.05 -4.32 -0.42
C SER A 11 -6.80 -3.45 -0.56
N ASP A 12 -5.67 -4.03 -0.91
CA ASP A 12 -4.37 -3.35 -0.96
C ASP A 12 -3.89 -3.09 -2.41
N ILE A 13 -4.76 -3.23 -3.40
CA ILE A 13 -4.45 -2.96 -4.82
C ILE A 13 -4.07 -1.50 -5.06
N ASP A 14 -4.58 -0.59 -4.27
CA ASP A 14 -4.27 0.83 -4.31
C ASP A 14 -2.81 1.16 -3.92
N GLN A 15 -2.12 0.21 -3.27
CA GLN A 15 -0.71 0.34 -2.91
C GLN A 15 0.25 -0.11 -4.02
N LEU A 16 -0.26 -0.72 -5.09
CA LEU A 16 0.56 -1.09 -6.24
C LEU A 16 1.03 0.14 -6.99
N ALA A 17 2.28 0.12 -7.42
CA ALA A 17 2.90 1.15 -8.25
C ALA A 17 3.28 0.59 -9.62
N VAL A 18 3.47 1.48 -10.60
CA VAL A 18 4.03 1.09 -11.90
C VAL A 18 5.42 0.50 -11.69
N GLY A 19 5.64 -0.70 -12.23
CA GLY A 19 6.87 -1.48 -12.04
C GLY A 19 6.74 -2.63 -11.05
N ASP A 20 5.73 -2.63 -10.17
CA ASP A 20 5.44 -3.74 -9.26
C ASP A 20 5.00 -4.99 -10.04
N MET A 21 5.13 -6.14 -9.41
CA MET A 21 4.73 -7.42 -10.01
C MET A 21 3.57 -8.02 -9.24
N PHE A 22 2.66 -8.66 -9.95
CA PHE A 22 1.63 -9.50 -9.36
C PHE A 22 1.56 -10.85 -10.08
N TYR A 23 1.01 -11.85 -9.40
CA TYR A 23 0.98 -13.23 -9.88
C TYR A 23 -0.45 -13.75 -9.90
N ILE A 24 -0.77 -14.49 -10.95
CA ILE A 24 -2.04 -15.19 -11.08
C ILE A 24 -1.76 -16.68 -11.12
N HIS A 25 -2.36 -17.41 -10.20
CA HIS A 25 -2.24 -18.87 -10.12
C HIS A 25 -3.48 -19.51 -10.75
N VAL A 26 -3.27 -20.25 -11.83
CA VAL A 26 -4.34 -20.93 -12.58
C VAL A 26 -3.95 -22.37 -12.84
N LEU A 27 -4.75 -23.33 -12.34
CA LEU A 27 -4.60 -24.76 -12.61
C LEU A 27 -3.16 -25.31 -12.43
N GLY A 28 -2.43 -24.78 -11.45
CA GLY A 28 -1.06 -25.19 -11.18
C GLY A 28 0.02 -24.35 -11.88
N ASP A 29 -0.36 -23.53 -12.84
CA ASP A 29 0.54 -22.58 -13.49
C ASP A 29 0.56 -21.25 -12.77
N THR A 30 1.73 -20.61 -12.76
CA THR A 30 1.90 -19.25 -12.25
C THR A 30 2.21 -18.29 -13.38
N LEU A 31 1.34 -17.32 -13.56
CA LEU A 31 1.45 -16.27 -14.55
C LEU A 31 1.93 -14.99 -13.87
N ALA A 32 3.05 -14.42 -14.35
CA ALA A 32 3.62 -13.19 -13.79
C ALA A 32 3.29 -11.99 -14.68
N TYR A 33 2.86 -10.91 -14.06
CA TYR A 33 2.55 -9.63 -14.71
C TYR A 33 3.26 -8.50 -14.01
N LYS A 34 3.76 -7.56 -14.81
CA LYS A 34 4.37 -6.31 -14.30
C LYS A 34 3.43 -5.15 -14.57
N VAL A 35 3.13 -4.37 -13.54
CA VAL A 35 2.26 -3.20 -13.64
C VAL A 35 2.88 -2.16 -14.58
N ASP A 36 2.14 -1.77 -15.59
CA ASP A 36 2.54 -0.76 -16.60
C ASP A 36 1.67 0.49 -16.57
N ALA A 37 0.44 0.39 -16.08
CA ALA A 37 -0.47 1.54 -15.99
C ALA A 37 -1.44 1.41 -14.81
N ILE A 38 -1.73 2.55 -14.18
CA ILE A 38 -2.72 2.67 -13.11
C ILE A 38 -3.63 3.86 -13.43
N HIS A 39 -4.95 3.62 -13.45
CA HIS A 39 -5.94 4.63 -13.77
C HIS A 39 -7.10 4.61 -12.79
N THR A 40 -7.65 5.78 -12.50
CA THR A 40 -8.93 5.91 -11.79
C THR A 40 -9.96 6.47 -12.75
N VAL A 41 -11.05 5.72 -12.96
CA VAL A 41 -12.08 6.04 -13.94
C VAL A 41 -13.48 5.99 -13.34
N LEU A 42 -14.46 6.55 -14.03
CA LEU A 42 -15.86 6.37 -13.67
C LEU A 42 -16.32 4.92 -13.94
N PRO A 43 -17.31 4.40 -13.21
CA PRO A 43 -17.78 3.03 -13.38
C PRO A 43 -18.29 2.70 -14.81
N THR A 44 -18.70 3.71 -15.54
CA THR A 44 -19.20 3.60 -16.93
C THR A 44 -18.12 3.69 -17.99
N ASP A 45 -16.88 4.07 -17.60
CA ASP A 45 -15.78 4.23 -18.54
C ASP A 45 -15.00 2.92 -18.69
N THR A 46 -15.26 2.21 -19.79
CA THR A 46 -14.65 0.91 -20.10
C THR A 46 -13.58 1.01 -21.20
N ARG A 47 -13.22 2.21 -21.66
CA ARG A 47 -12.27 2.39 -22.77
C ARG A 47 -10.92 1.76 -22.55
N LEU A 48 -10.45 1.77 -21.29
CA LEU A 48 -9.16 1.18 -20.89
C LEU A 48 -9.20 -0.33 -20.65
N LEU A 49 -10.36 -0.97 -20.82
CA LEU A 49 -10.53 -2.42 -20.69
C LEU A 49 -10.62 -3.13 -22.05
N GLN A 50 -10.36 -2.42 -23.13
CA GLN A 50 -10.40 -3.00 -24.47
C GLN A 50 -9.22 -3.94 -24.69
N ILE A 51 -9.49 -5.00 -25.47
CA ILE A 51 -8.46 -5.97 -25.87
C ILE A 51 -7.55 -5.31 -26.92
N GLU A 52 -6.26 -5.42 -26.71
CA GLU A 52 -5.24 -5.06 -27.69
C GLU A 52 -4.70 -6.36 -28.33
N GLU A 53 -4.85 -6.49 -29.65
CA GLU A 53 -4.38 -7.67 -30.38
C GLU A 53 -2.87 -7.87 -30.22
N GLY A 54 -2.46 -9.12 -29.98
CA GLY A 54 -1.06 -9.49 -29.82
C GLY A 54 -0.43 -9.09 -28.48
N LYS A 55 -1.22 -8.58 -27.55
CA LYS A 55 -0.77 -8.22 -26.19
C LYS A 55 -1.41 -9.13 -25.15
N ASP A 56 -0.61 -9.56 -24.18
CA ASP A 56 -1.09 -10.28 -23.00
C ASP A 56 -1.12 -9.33 -21.81
N TYR A 57 -2.27 -8.68 -21.63
CA TYR A 57 -2.54 -7.77 -20.53
C TYR A 57 -3.56 -8.36 -19.56
N VAL A 58 -3.38 -8.05 -18.30
CA VAL A 58 -4.39 -8.26 -17.26
C VAL A 58 -4.65 -6.94 -16.56
N THR A 59 -5.91 -6.59 -16.40
CA THR A 59 -6.32 -5.41 -15.64
C THR A 59 -7.05 -5.84 -14.38
N LEU A 60 -6.49 -5.53 -13.22
CA LEU A 60 -7.13 -5.70 -11.92
C LEU A 60 -8.08 -4.51 -11.72
N VAL A 61 -9.33 -4.79 -11.37
CA VAL A 61 -10.37 -3.76 -11.20
C VAL A 61 -10.91 -3.80 -9.79
N THR A 62 -10.90 -2.67 -9.10
CA THR A 62 -11.52 -2.52 -7.78
C THR A 62 -12.27 -1.20 -7.67
N CYS A 63 -13.11 -1.06 -6.64
CA CYS A 63 -13.80 0.19 -6.33
C CYS A 63 -12.90 1.12 -5.52
N THR A 64 -13.00 2.42 -5.78
CA THR A 64 -12.26 3.47 -5.03
C THR A 64 -13.09 4.74 -4.92
N PRO A 65 -12.90 5.59 -3.88
CA PRO A 65 -12.20 5.31 -2.62
C PRO A 65 -12.88 4.21 -1.79
N PHE A 66 -12.13 3.55 -0.92
CA PHE A 66 -12.67 2.49 -0.07
C PHE A 66 -13.88 2.98 0.75
N GLY A 67 -14.97 2.22 0.71
CA GLY A 67 -16.23 2.54 1.41
C GLY A 67 -17.16 3.54 0.67
N ILE A 68 -16.63 4.38 -0.24
CA ILE A 68 -17.41 5.34 -1.05
C ILE A 68 -17.74 4.75 -2.43
N ASN A 69 -16.77 4.06 -3.06
CA ASN A 69 -16.94 3.25 -4.28
C ASN A 69 -17.46 4.02 -5.53
N THR A 70 -17.23 5.32 -5.60
CA THR A 70 -17.69 6.18 -6.70
C THR A 70 -16.93 5.99 -8.00
N HIS A 71 -15.69 5.49 -7.93
CA HIS A 71 -14.81 5.28 -9.08
C HIS A 71 -14.32 3.84 -9.14
N ARG A 72 -13.62 3.50 -10.21
CA ARG A 72 -12.91 2.24 -10.40
C ARG A 72 -11.42 2.52 -10.51
N LEU A 73 -10.64 1.80 -9.73
CA LEU A 73 -9.19 1.74 -9.85
C LEU A 73 -8.86 0.59 -10.81
N LEU A 74 -8.13 0.90 -11.85
CA LEU A 74 -7.65 -0.05 -12.86
C LEU A 74 -6.14 -0.16 -12.73
N VAL A 75 -5.64 -1.34 -12.40
CA VAL A 75 -4.20 -1.64 -12.36
C VAL A 75 -3.92 -2.62 -13.48
N ARG A 76 -3.31 -2.16 -14.58
CA ARG A 76 -2.96 -2.98 -15.73
C ARG A 76 -1.52 -3.50 -15.60
N GLY A 77 -1.32 -4.75 -15.94
CA GLY A 77 -0.01 -5.37 -16.09
C GLY A 77 0.13 -6.10 -17.40
N HIS A 78 1.35 -6.10 -17.95
CA HIS A 78 1.74 -6.91 -19.10
C HIS A 78 2.43 -8.18 -18.65
N ARG A 79 2.27 -9.25 -19.43
CA ARG A 79 2.89 -10.54 -19.17
C ARG A 79 4.41 -10.45 -19.18
N ILE A 80 5.02 -11.06 -18.16
CA ILE A 80 6.47 -11.28 -18.09
C ILE A 80 6.77 -12.77 -17.86
N PRO A 81 7.96 -13.26 -18.23
CA PRO A 81 8.38 -14.62 -17.89
C PRO A 81 8.37 -14.81 -16.36
N TYR A 82 7.76 -15.91 -15.90
CA TYR A 82 7.76 -16.26 -14.49
C TYR A 82 9.11 -16.87 -14.09
N THR A 83 9.76 -16.29 -13.09
CA THR A 83 10.97 -16.84 -12.47
C THR A 83 10.69 -17.03 -10.97
N PRO A 84 10.77 -18.25 -10.43
CA PRO A 84 10.46 -18.54 -9.01
C PRO A 84 11.26 -17.69 -8.03
N GLU A 85 12.49 -17.35 -8.37
CA GLU A 85 13.39 -16.49 -7.56
C GLU A 85 12.85 -15.06 -7.41
N GLN A 86 12.24 -14.50 -8.47
CA GLN A 86 11.66 -13.16 -8.45
C GLN A 86 10.39 -13.11 -7.57
N ALA A 87 9.60 -14.19 -7.55
CA ALA A 87 8.43 -14.28 -6.69
C ALA A 87 8.81 -14.29 -5.21
N THR A 88 9.91 -14.96 -4.86
CA THR A 88 10.43 -15.00 -3.50
C THR A 88 11.03 -13.64 -3.08
N ALA A 89 11.75 -12.98 -3.98
CA ALA A 89 12.31 -11.65 -3.75
C ALA A 89 11.20 -10.59 -3.55
N ALA A 90 10.18 -10.59 -4.40
CA ALA A 90 9.04 -9.66 -4.29
C ALA A 90 8.22 -9.87 -3.00
N ALA A 91 8.12 -11.11 -2.51
CA ALA A 91 7.46 -11.42 -1.26
C ALA A 91 8.26 -10.97 -0.02
N VAL A 92 9.59 -10.91 -0.13
CA VAL A 92 10.50 -10.51 0.96
C VAL A 92 10.72 -9.00 0.99
N GLU A 93 10.60 -8.31 -0.14
CA GLU A 93 10.98 -6.89 -0.28
C GLU A 93 9.86 -5.90 0.07
N LYS A 94 8.68 -6.37 0.42
CA LYS A 94 7.63 -5.49 0.95
C LYS A 94 7.50 -5.69 2.47
N PRO A 95 8.35 -5.03 3.30
CA PRO A 95 7.99 -4.86 4.69
C PRO A 95 6.69 -4.07 4.66
N ALA A 96 5.67 -4.57 5.33
CA ALA A 96 4.51 -3.78 5.70
C ALA A 96 5.00 -2.68 6.66
N ALA A 97 5.76 -1.73 6.12
CA ALA A 97 6.11 -0.51 6.78
C ALA A 97 4.83 0.32 6.80
N SER A 98 4.01 0.09 7.80
CA SER A 98 3.05 1.08 8.19
C SER A 98 3.84 2.36 8.47
N SER A 99 3.86 3.29 7.53
CA SER A 99 4.41 4.65 7.70
C SER A 99 3.80 5.33 8.95
N TRP A 100 2.71 4.82 9.43
CA TRP A 100 1.99 5.20 10.65
C TRP A 100 2.85 5.07 11.91
N THR A 101 3.58 3.97 12.08
CA THR A 101 4.44 3.75 13.25
C THR A 101 5.63 4.69 13.27
N GLN A 102 6.20 5.01 12.12
CA GLN A 102 7.32 5.98 12.07
C GLN A 102 6.86 7.39 12.43
N HIS A 103 5.73 7.86 11.91
CA HIS A 103 5.20 9.19 12.27
C HIS A 103 4.75 9.26 13.72
N TYR A 104 4.25 8.18 14.29
CA TYR A 104 3.85 8.12 15.71
C TYR A 104 5.06 8.18 16.65
N LEU A 105 6.12 7.45 16.36
CA LEU A 105 7.35 7.45 17.16
C LEU A 105 8.09 8.79 17.09
N THR A 106 8.12 9.42 15.91
CA THR A 106 8.72 10.77 15.74
C THR A 106 7.91 11.83 16.49
N GLY A 107 6.58 11.77 16.43
CA GLY A 107 5.69 12.68 17.16
C GLY A 107 5.82 12.54 18.68
N LEU A 108 5.89 11.31 19.20
CA LEU A 108 6.11 11.03 20.62
C LEU A 108 7.46 11.53 21.11
N GLY A 109 8.53 11.37 20.34
CA GLY A 109 9.87 11.84 20.67
C GLY A 109 9.94 13.36 20.81
N ILE A 110 9.32 14.10 19.88
CA ILE A 110 9.26 15.55 19.89
C ILE A 110 8.44 16.05 21.08
N SER A 111 7.29 15.43 21.36
CA SER A 111 6.42 15.78 22.49
C SER A 111 7.12 15.61 23.84
N LEU A 112 7.82 14.49 24.05
CA LEU A 112 8.59 14.25 25.28
C LEU A 112 9.73 15.25 25.48
N SER A 113 10.41 15.64 24.40
CA SER A 113 11.50 16.64 24.45
C SER A 113 10.99 18.02 24.88
N VAL A 114 9.84 18.45 24.34
CA VAL A 114 9.24 19.75 24.69
C VAL A 114 8.83 19.80 26.18
N VAL A 115 8.24 18.69 26.67
CA VAL A 115 7.84 18.61 28.09
C VAL A 115 9.04 18.61 29.02
N ALA A 116 10.13 17.93 28.66
CA ALA A 116 11.37 17.90 29.45
C ALA A 116 12.04 19.27 29.52
N VAL A 117 12.10 20.03 28.41
CA VAL A 117 12.67 21.36 28.35
C VAL A 117 11.83 22.37 29.15
N ALA A 118 10.50 22.31 28.99
CA ALA A 118 9.57 23.18 29.73
C ALA A 118 9.61 22.90 31.26
N GLY A 119 9.61 21.63 31.64
CA GLY A 119 9.70 21.21 33.05
C GLY A 119 11.03 21.55 33.69
N GLY A 120 12.14 21.36 32.98
CA GLY A 120 13.49 21.73 33.42
C GLY A 120 13.65 23.25 33.59
N GLY A 121 13.16 24.03 32.63
CA GLY A 121 13.16 25.49 32.70
C GLY A 121 12.33 26.00 33.87
N TYR A 122 11.14 25.46 34.09
CA TYR A 122 10.30 25.84 35.23
C TYR A 122 10.96 25.50 36.58
N PHE A 123 11.59 24.32 36.68
CA PHE A 123 12.29 23.92 37.90
C PHE A 123 13.48 24.81 38.23
N LEU A 124 14.27 25.21 37.21
CA LEU A 124 15.42 26.15 37.39
C LEU A 124 14.95 27.53 37.78
N MET A 125 13.84 28.06 37.23
CA MET A 125 13.28 29.35 37.60
C MET A 125 12.75 29.34 39.04
N ARG A 126 12.12 28.25 39.47
CA ARG A 126 11.63 28.09 40.85
C ARG A 126 12.76 28.05 41.85
N ARG A 127 13.89 27.41 41.51
CA ARG A 127 15.06 27.34 42.37
C ARG A 127 15.74 28.70 42.59
N LYS A 128 15.71 29.58 41.57
CA LYS A 128 16.22 30.97 41.67
C LYS A 128 15.34 31.91 42.51
N ARG A 129 14.08 31.59 42.72
CA ARG A 129 13.15 32.41 43.54
C ARG A 129 13.25 32.12 45.04
N HIS A 130 13.92 31.05 45.44
CA HIS A 130 14.11 30.65 46.84
C HIS A 130 15.56 30.80 47.31
N ALA A 131 16.42 31.35 46.50
CA ALA A 131 17.78 31.83 46.87
C ALA A 131 17.81 33.36 46.87
#